data_20e3e7dd92227dc06af82b77d6c70620
#
_entry.id   20e3e7dd92227dc06af82b77d6c70620
#
_cell.length_a   1.000
_cell.length_b   1.000
_cell.length_c   1.000
_cell.angle_alpha   90.00
_cell.angle_beta   90.00
_cell.angle_gamma   90.00
#
_symmetry.space_group_name_H-M   'P 1'
#
loop_
_entity.id
_entity.type
_entity.pdbx_description
1 polymer ?
#
loop_
_entity_poly.entity_id
_entity_poly.type
_entity_poly.pdbx_seq_one_letter_code
_entity_poly.pdbx_strand_id
1 'polypeptide(L)'
;MGVNHVPYALSKWKGSLCCVCELFTDIDHSFVPMWRFCKTKSIKEVAEYLRNLGEDYFNAFCDMMIFDALSYNTDRHLNNFGLMVNNKTNQPYAFAPIFDNGLSLFNFAMADDFADLETYAKSRLSAFDVPFDEIAKEFVTSRQKGQLRHLQAFKFTRHSRYNLPAARLKALEQFIQKRARQMIEL
;
A
#
# COMPACT_ATOMS: atom_id res chain seq x y z
N MET A 1 5.54 -8.69 4.35
CA MET A 1 5.76 -8.72 2.90
C MET A 1 7.20 -8.32 2.50
N GLY A 2 7.90 -7.49 3.26
CA GLY A 2 9.26 -7.02 2.89
C GLY A 2 9.27 -6.01 1.74
N VAL A 3 8.19 -5.28 1.54
CA VAL A 3 8.09 -4.22 0.55
C VAL A 3 8.85 -2.97 1.03
N ASN A 4 9.46 -2.23 0.11
CA ASN A 4 10.11 -0.96 0.43
C ASN A 4 9.06 0.08 0.81
N HIS A 5 9.13 0.62 2.01
CA HIS A 5 8.13 1.54 2.56
C HIS A 5 8.76 2.56 3.50
N VAL A 6 8.07 3.67 3.68
CA VAL A 6 8.43 4.68 4.70
C VAL A 6 8.06 4.13 6.08
N PRO A 7 9.03 4.01 7.02
CA PRO A 7 8.74 3.58 8.38
C PRO A 7 8.05 4.70 9.16
N TYR A 8 6.85 4.42 9.68
CA TYR A 8 6.09 5.36 10.49
C TYR A 8 6.19 5.03 11.98
N ALA A 9 6.22 6.07 12.80
CA ALA A 9 6.12 5.98 14.25
C ALA A 9 4.99 6.88 14.78
N LEU A 10 4.53 6.61 16.01
CA LEU A 10 3.58 7.47 16.70
C LEU A 10 4.33 8.45 17.60
N SER A 11 3.96 9.72 17.55
CA SER A 11 4.51 10.79 18.40
C SER A 11 3.42 11.76 18.82
N LYS A 12 3.70 12.60 19.79
CA LYS A 12 2.82 13.70 20.18
C LYS A 12 3.35 15.03 19.69
N TRP A 13 2.50 15.79 19.01
CA TRP A 13 2.78 17.16 18.63
C TRP A 13 1.68 18.08 19.18
N LYS A 14 2.06 19.09 19.99
CA LYS A 14 1.11 20.04 20.62
C LYS A 14 -0.08 19.34 21.30
N GLY A 15 0.16 18.21 21.96
CA GLY A 15 -0.86 17.44 22.66
C GLY A 15 -1.62 16.43 21.82
N SER A 16 -1.60 16.53 20.49
CA SER A 16 -2.26 15.61 19.55
C SER A 16 -1.35 14.44 19.19
N LEU A 17 -1.95 13.24 19.07
CA LEU A 17 -1.25 12.07 18.56
C LEU A 17 -1.06 12.22 17.04
N CYS A 18 0.19 12.08 16.58
CA CYS A 18 0.58 12.22 15.19
C CYS A 18 1.32 10.98 14.70
N CYS A 19 1.17 10.68 13.44
CA CYS A 19 2.02 9.79 12.70
C CYS A 19 3.22 10.57 12.18
N VAL A 20 4.42 10.07 12.42
CA VAL A 20 5.67 10.74 12.02
C VAL A 20 6.56 9.77 11.27
N CYS A 21 7.35 10.29 10.34
CA CYS A 21 8.39 9.54 9.62
C CYS A 21 9.58 10.45 9.33
N GLU A 22 10.70 9.85 9.01
CA GLU A 22 11.83 10.58 8.43
C GLU A 22 11.54 10.91 6.96
N LEU A 23 12.14 11.99 6.47
CA LEU A 23 12.10 12.32 5.05
C LEU A 23 12.90 11.27 4.27
N PHE A 24 12.30 10.78 3.18
CA PHE A 24 12.97 9.87 2.24
C PHE A 24 13.54 10.61 1.02
N THR A 25 13.56 11.95 1.07
CA THR A 25 14.16 12.85 0.08
C THR A 25 15.28 13.64 0.72
N ASP A 26 16.23 14.13 -0.09
CA ASP A 26 17.36 14.96 0.33
C ASP A 26 17.70 16.00 -0.74
N ILE A 27 18.85 16.70 -0.60
CA ILE A 27 19.27 17.73 -1.56
C ILE A 27 19.61 17.17 -2.95
N ASP A 28 20.04 15.90 -3.01
CA ASP A 28 20.43 15.23 -4.26
C ASP A 28 19.30 14.41 -4.87
N HIS A 29 18.24 14.12 -4.09
CA HIS A 29 17.17 13.19 -4.49
C HIS A 29 15.79 13.75 -4.15
N SER A 30 14.93 13.81 -5.14
CA SER A 30 13.53 14.26 -5.01
C SER A 30 12.56 13.13 -5.30
N PHE A 31 11.40 13.20 -4.66
CA PHE A 31 10.21 12.42 -5.05
C PHE A 31 9.46 13.16 -6.16
N VAL A 32 9.18 12.45 -7.25
CA VAL A 32 8.34 12.97 -8.34
C VAL A 32 7.13 12.05 -8.49
N PRO A 33 5.91 12.55 -8.25
CA PRO A 33 4.70 11.73 -8.30
C PRO A 33 4.44 11.18 -9.71
N MET A 34 3.84 9.99 -9.78
CA MET A 34 3.56 9.29 -11.04
C MET A 34 2.73 10.12 -12.02
N TRP A 35 1.86 11.00 -11.52
CA TRP A 35 1.10 11.96 -12.34
C TRP A 35 1.97 12.83 -13.26
N ARG A 36 3.23 13.07 -12.90
CA ARG A 36 4.15 13.84 -13.75
C ARG A 36 4.66 13.04 -14.95
N PHE A 37 4.66 11.72 -14.83
CA PHE A 37 5.12 10.81 -15.88
C PHE A 37 3.96 10.25 -16.72
N CYS A 38 2.85 9.90 -16.06
CA CYS A 38 1.67 9.29 -16.69
C CYS A 38 0.41 10.08 -16.32
N LYS A 39 -0.16 10.82 -17.26
CA LYS A 39 -1.42 11.57 -17.08
C LYS A 39 -2.61 10.69 -17.47
N THR A 40 -2.78 9.56 -16.79
CA THR A 40 -3.82 8.56 -17.07
C THR A 40 -4.51 8.11 -15.79
N LYS A 41 -5.70 7.54 -15.93
CA LYS A 41 -6.38 6.79 -14.86
C LYS A 41 -6.29 5.28 -15.07
N SER A 42 -5.63 4.83 -16.13
CA SER A 42 -5.47 3.41 -16.46
C SER A 42 -4.29 2.81 -15.69
N ILE A 43 -4.57 1.87 -14.81
CA ILE A 43 -3.55 1.11 -14.09
C ILE A 43 -2.64 0.33 -15.07
N LYS A 44 -3.17 -0.11 -16.21
CA LYS A 44 -2.42 -0.84 -17.24
C LYS A 44 -1.42 0.05 -17.96
N GLU A 45 -1.79 1.28 -18.28
CA GLU A 45 -0.87 2.24 -18.89
C GLU A 45 0.28 2.62 -17.94
N VAL A 46 -0.01 2.76 -16.64
CA VAL A 46 1.02 2.99 -15.63
C VAL A 46 1.96 1.79 -15.52
N ALA A 47 1.41 0.57 -15.51
CA ALA A 47 2.18 -0.66 -15.46
C ALA A 47 3.09 -0.82 -16.69
N GLU A 48 2.58 -0.50 -17.88
CA GLU A 48 3.34 -0.54 -19.13
C GLU A 48 4.48 0.50 -19.12
N TYR A 49 4.19 1.74 -18.71
CA TYR A 49 5.21 2.77 -18.58
C TYR A 49 6.36 2.30 -17.66
N LEU A 50 6.03 1.76 -16.48
CA LEU A 50 7.03 1.32 -15.52
C LEU A 50 7.81 0.09 -16.00
N ARG A 51 7.17 -0.82 -16.75
CA ARG A 51 7.85 -1.97 -17.37
C ARG A 51 8.85 -1.51 -18.44
N ASN A 52 8.48 -0.52 -19.25
CA ASN A 52 9.38 0.07 -20.23
C ASN A 52 10.55 0.83 -19.61
N LEU A 53 10.37 1.38 -18.40
CA LEU A 53 11.43 2.04 -17.65
C LEU A 53 12.44 1.03 -17.06
N GLY A 54 11.98 -0.16 -16.69
CA GLY A 54 12.81 -1.27 -16.23
C GLY A 54 12.09 -2.22 -15.28
N GLU A 55 12.58 -3.47 -15.23
CA GLU A 55 11.97 -4.56 -14.46
C GLU A 55 11.88 -4.24 -12.96
N ASP A 56 12.88 -3.57 -12.38
CA ASP A 56 12.88 -3.20 -10.96
C ASP A 56 11.76 -2.22 -10.63
N TYR A 57 11.47 -1.27 -11.52
CA TYR A 57 10.36 -0.33 -11.35
C TYR A 57 9.01 -1.04 -11.42
N PHE A 58 8.85 -1.93 -12.39
CA PHE A 58 7.64 -2.72 -12.54
C PHE A 58 7.40 -3.65 -11.36
N ASN A 59 8.44 -4.33 -10.88
CA ASN A 59 8.36 -5.21 -9.72
C ASN A 59 7.98 -4.46 -8.43
N ALA A 60 8.54 -3.27 -8.21
CA ALA A 60 8.18 -2.43 -7.07
C ALA A 60 6.74 -1.92 -7.16
N PHE A 61 6.26 -1.60 -8.36
CA PHE A 61 4.86 -1.28 -8.60
C PHE A 61 3.93 -2.48 -8.31
N CYS A 62 4.27 -3.68 -8.76
CA CYS A 62 3.51 -4.89 -8.44
C CYS A 62 3.46 -5.13 -6.92
N ASP A 63 4.58 -4.94 -6.21
CA ASP A 63 4.61 -5.05 -4.75
C ASP A 63 3.64 -4.07 -4.08
N MET A 64 3.61 -2.83 -4.55
CA MET A 64 2.68 -1.81 -4.06
C MET A 64 1.23 -2.18 -4.36
N MET A 65 0.90 -2.61 -5.58
CA MET A 65 -0.46 -3.01 -5.96
C MET A 65 -0.95 -4.21 -5.14
N ILE A 66 -0.10 -5.19 -4.89
CA ILE A 66 -0.43 -6.35 -4.05
C ILE A 66 -0.56 -5.95 -2.58
N PHE A 67 0.27 -5.04 -2.08
CA PHE A 67 0.11 -4.47 -0.74
C PHE A 67 -1.23 -3.72 -0.60
N ASP A 68 -1.59 -2.89 -1.57
CA ASP A 68 -2.87 -2.16 -1.56
C ASP A 68 -4.07 -3.10 -1.70
N ALA A 69 -3.98 -4.15 -2.52
CA ALA A 69 -5.02 -5.17 -2.65
C ALA A 69 -5.19 -6.03 -1.39
N LEU A 70 -4.12 -6.24 -0.62
CA LEU A 70 -4.15 -6.90 0.68
C LEU A 70 -4.78 -6.02 1.76
N SER A 71 -4.40 -4.75 1.81
CA SER A 71 -4.79 -3.79 2.85
C SER A 71 -6.03 -2.97 2.50
N TYR A 72 -6.57 -3.11 1.29
CA TYR A 72 -7.69 -2.31 0.77
C TYR A 72 -7.43 -0.80 0.85
N ASN A 73 -6.26 -0.38 0.37
CA ASN A 73 -5.93 1.05 0.30
C ASN A 73 -6.71 1.72 -0.84
N THR A 74 -7.71 2.50 -0.49
CA THR A 74 -8.60 3.16 -1.47
C THR A 74 -8.04 4.47 -2.03
N ASP A 75 -6.88 4.92 -1.57
CA ASP A 75 -6.33 6.25 -1.90
C ASP A 75 -4.97 6.22 -2.62
N ARG A 76 -4.62 5.11 -3.29
CA ARG A 76 -3.39 5.02 -4.06
C ARG A 76 -3.51 5.72 -5.42
N HIS A 77 -3.85 7.00 -5.42
CA HIS A 77 -3.87 7.81 -6.64
C HIS A 77 -2.44 8.21 -7.10
N LEU A 78 -2.30 8.70 -8.32
CA LEU A 78 -1.00 8.97 -8.96
C LEU A 78 -0.09 9.98 -8.26
N ASN A 79 -0.56 10.68 -7.23
CA ASN A 79 0.29 11.55 -6.40
C ASN A 79 0.80 10.83 -5.13
N ASN A 80 0.22 9.66 -4.77
CA ASN A 80 0.60 8.87 -3.59
C ASN A 80 1.60 7.76 -3.90
N PHE A 81 2.18 7.76 -5.08
CA PHE A 81 3.35 6.98 -5.48
C PHE A 81 4.06 7.63 -6.66
N GLY A 82 5.28 7.22 -6.93
CA GLY A 82 6.08 7.80 -8.01
C GLY A 82 7.52 7.32 -7.99
N LEU A 83 8.39 8.14 -8.52
CA LEU A 83 9.79 7.81 -8.71
C LEU A 83 10.70 8.72 -7.89
N MET A 84 11.80 8.15 -7.43
CA MET A 84 12.94 8.92 -6.91
C MET A 84 13.78 9.39 -8.09
N VAL A 85 14.06 10.69 -8.12
CA VAL A 85 14.77 11.37 -9.21
C VAL A 85 16.03 12.02 -8.66
N ASN A 86 17.13 11.83 -9.36
CA ASN A 86 18.38 12.52 -9.05
C ASN A 86 18.30 13.98 -9.52
N ASN A 87 18.47 14.93 -8.61
CA ASN A 87 18.29 16.37 -8.85
C ASN A 87 19.36 16.99 -9.78
N LYS A 88 20.52 16.32 -9.96
CA LYS A 88 21.58 16.79 -10.86
C LYS A 88 21.35 16.37 -12.29
N THR A 89 20.81 15.15 -12.49
CA THR A 89 20.61 14.58 -13.82
C THR A 89 19.17 14.66 -14.31
N ASN A 90 18.22 14.93 -13.40
CA ASN A 90 16.77 14.84 -13.63
C ASN A 90 16.30 13.46 -14.14
N GLN A 91 17.05 12.40 -13.80
CA GLN A 91 16.72 11.04 -14.23
C GLN A 91 16.15 10.23 -13.06
N PRO A 92 15.09 9.43 -13.28
CA PRO A 92 14.62 8.44 -12.33
C PRO A 92 15.74 7.42 -12.05
N TYR A 93 15.88 7.00 -10.79
CA TYR A 93 16.84 5.96 -10.40
C TYR A 93 16.24 4.86 -9.53
N ALA A 94 15.03 5.07 -8.96
CA ALA A 94 14.32 4.06 -8.18
C ALA A 94 12.80 4.34 -8.16
N PHE A 95 12.00 3.32 -7.88
CA PHE A 95 10.62 3.49 -7.45
C PHE A 95 10.63 4.00 -6.00
N ALA A 96 9.79 4.98 -5.69
CA ALA A 96 9.74 5.57 -4.35
C ALA A 96 9.25 4.54 -3.31
N PRO A 97 9.71 4.61 -2.05
CA PRO A 97 9.16 3.77 -0.99
C PRO A 97 7.66 4.01 -0.85
N ILE A 98 6.89 2.97 -0.48
CA ILE A 98 5.45 3.07 -0.26
C ILE A 98 5.18 3.99 0.93
N PHE A 99 4.36 5.01 0.74
CA PHE A 99 3.93 5.95 1.77
C PHE A 99 2.43 6.22 1.66
N ASP A 100 1.88 7.00 2.56
CA ASP A 100 0.47 7.41 2.60
C ASP A 100 -0.51 6.22 2.52
N ASN A 101 -0.49 5.42 3.57
CA ASN A 101 -1.37 4.27 3.72
C ASN A 101 -2.55 4.56 4.66
N GLY A 102 -2.88 5.84 4.87
CA GLY A 102 -3.88 6.28 5.85
C GLY A 102 -5.30 5.79 5.58
N LEU A 103 -5.64 5.51 4.33
CA LEU A 103 -6.95 4.98 3.93
C LEU A 103 -6.97 3.46 3.70
N SER A 104 -6.02 2.76 4.31
CA SER A 104 -5.96 1.29 4.34
C SER A 104 -6.76 0.71 5.50
N LEU A 105 -7.01 -0.60 5.43
CA LEU A 105 -7.58 -1.41 6.52
C LEU A 105 -8.90 -0.86 7.05
N PHE A 106 -9.73 -0.37 6.11
CA PHE A 106 -11.08 0.09 6.41
C PHE A 106 -11.11 1.21 7.47
N ASN A 107 -10.28 2.23 7.27
CA ASN A 107 -10.11 3.33 8.21
C ASN A 107 -11.45 3.98 8.62
N PHE A 108 -12.38 4.15 7.67
CA PHE A 108 -13.69 4.75 7.90
C PHE A 108 -14.79 3.75 8.32
N ALA A 109 -14.48 2.44 8.42
CA ALA A 109 -15.49 1.46 8.82
C ALA A 109 -15.93 1.70 10.27
N MET A 110 -17.23 1.71 10.47
CA MET A 110 -17.89 1.86 11.77
C MET A 110 -18.01 0.48 12.45
N ALA A 111 -18.47 0.46 13.69
CA ALA A 111 -18.59 -0.79 14.47
C ALA A 111 -19.46 -1.83 13.77
N ASP A 112 -20.56 -1.39 13.14
CA ASP A 112 -21.50 -2.28 12.45
C ASP A 112 -20.89 -2.89 11.17
N ASP A 113 -20.02 -2.15 10.47
CA ASP A 113 -19.31 -2.67 9.29
C ASP A 113 -18.38 -3.83 9.64
N PHE A 114 -17.86 -3.85 10.87
CA PHE A 114 -17.01 -4.94 11.37
C PHE A 114 -17.78 -6.23 11.68
N ALA A 115 -19.11 -6.18 11.75
CA ALA A 115 -19.93 -7.39 11.88
C ALA A 115 -19.91 -8.23 10.58
N ASP A 116 -19.80 -7.57 9.41
CA ASP A 116 -19.60 -8.23 8.11
C ASP A 116 -18.57 -7.46 7.26
N LEU A 117 -17.32 -7.54 7.69
CA LEU A 117 -16.21 -6.85 7.04
C LEU A 117 -15.96 -7.31 5.58
N GLU A 118 -16.39 -8.52 5.23
CA GLU A 118 -16.24 -9.02 3.87
C GLU A 118 -17.21 -8.34 2.89
N THR A 119 -18.45 -8.15 3.29
CA THR A 119 -19.42 -7.39 2.50
C THR A 119 -18.99 -5.93 2.39
N TYR A 120 -18.52 -5.33 3.48
CA TYR A 120 -17.97 -3.98 3.44
C TYR A 120 -16.77 -3.88 2.50
N ALA A 121 -15.83 -4.83 2.53
CA ALA A 121 -14.67 -4.87 1.65
C ALA A 121 -15.06 -4.91 0.16
N LYS A 122 -16.05 -5.73 -0.20
CA LYS A 122 -16.53 -5.84 -1.60
C LYS A 122 -17.09 -4.52 -2.15
N SER A 123 -17.54 -3.61 -1.29
CA SER A 123 -18.03 -2.28 -1.69
C SER A 123 -16.90 -1.28 -1.95
N ARG A 124 -15.63 -1.64 -1.69
CA ARG A 124 -14.48 -0.75 -1.85
C ARG A 124 -13.78 -0.96 -3.18
N LEU A 125 -13.45 0.15 -3.83
CA LEU A 125 -12.64 0.16 -5.05
C LEU A 125 -11.30 0.83 -4.78
N SER A 126 -10.32 0.51 -5.60
CA SER A 126 -9.04 1.22 -5.62
C SER A 126 -9.20 2.65 -6.15
N ALA A 127 -8.18 3.47 -6.02
CA ALA A 127 -8.13 4.80 -6.63
C ALA A 127 -8.16 4.79 -8.18
N PHE A 128 -8.06 3.62 -8.80
CA PHE A 128 -8.21 3.40 -10.24
C PHE A 128 -9.62 2.93 -10.64
N ASP A 129 -10.57 2.95 -9.71
CA ASP A 129 -11.93 2.43 -9.90
C ASP A 129 -11.97 0.92 -10.27
N VAL A 130 -10.95 0.17 -9.90
CA VAL A 130 -10.80 -1.28 -10.15
C VAL A 130 -10.97 -2.04 -8.82
N PRO A 131 -11.75 -3.15 -8.81
CA PRO A 131 -11.85 -4.02 -7.65
C PRO A 131 -10.50 -4.58 -7.22
N PHE A 132 -10.26 -4.66 -5.91
CA PHE A 132 -9.00 -5.18 -5.36
C PHE A 132 -8.72 -6.65 -5.74
N ASP A 133 -9.76 -7.44 -6.02
CA ASP A 133 -9.61 -8.81 -6.52
C ASP A 133 -9.04 -8.86 -7.93
N GLU A 134 -9.43 -7.92 -8.79
CA GLU A 134 -8.90 -7.81 -10.15
C GLU A 134 -7.44 -7.33 -10.13
N ILE A 135 -7.12 -6.34 -9.29
CA ILE A 135 -5.74 -5.91 -9.07
C ILE A 135 -4.87 -7.08 -8.60
N ALA A 136 -5.37 -7.85 -7.61
CA ALA A 136 -4.62 -8.99 -7.12
C ALA A 136 -4.37 -10.03 -8.21
N LYS A 137 -5.37 -10.36 -9.04
CA LYS A 137 -5.21 -11.30 -10.16
C LYS A 137 -4.23 -10.81 -11.23
N GLU A 138 -4.26 -9.52 -11.54
CA GLU A 138 -3.41 -8.93 -12.59
C GLU A 138 -1.93 -8.88 -12.18
N PHE A 139 -1.64 -8.56 -10.90
CA PHE A 139 -0.28 -8.23 -10.47
C PHE A 139 0.39 -9.26 -9.55
N VAL A 140 -0.33 -10.30 -9.08
CA VAL A 140 0.28 -11.31 -8.21
C VAL A 140 1.20 -12.24 -9.01
N THR A 141 2.43 -12.38 -8.55
CA THR A 141 3.41 -13.31 -9.11
C THR A 141 3.86 -14.31 -8.04
N SER A 142 4.66 -15.31 -8.42
CA SER A 142 5.26 -16.26 -7.48
C SER A 142 6.05 -15.58 -6.37
N ARG A 143 6.66 -14.42 -6.65
CA ARG A 143 7.39 -13.60 -5.67
C ARG A 143 6.45 -13.06 -4.60
N GLN A 144 5.36 -12.38 -4.98
CA GLN A 144 4.40 -11.86 -4.01
C GLN A 144 3.67 -12.98 -3.26
N LYS A 145 3.37 -14.10 -3.90
CA LYS A 145 2.84 -15.28 -3.19
C LYS A 145 3.78 -15.77 -2.10
N GLY A 146 5.10 -15.77 -2.36
CA GLY A 146 6.12 -16.05 -1.36
C GLY A 146 6.07 -15.09 -0.17
N GLN A 147 5.95 -13.79 -0.44
CA GLN A 147 5.83 -12.76 0.59
C GLN A 147 4.53 -12.89 1.42
N LEU A 148 3.39 -13.18 0.76
CA LEU A 148 2.08 -13.32 1.39
C LEU A 148 2.03 -14.53 2.35
N ARG A 149 2.79 -15.60 2.13
CA ARG A 149 2.87 -16.75 3.04
C ARG A 149 3.25 -16.36 4.46
N HIS A 150 4.10 -15.35 4.63
CA HIS A 150 4.49 -14.83 5.95
C HIS A 150 3.35 -14.13 6.70
N LEU A 151 2.25 -13.79 6.00
CA LEU A 151 1.11 -13.10 6.59
C LEU A 151 -0.04 -14.03 7.01
N GLN A 152 0.06 -15.33 6.77
CA GLN A 152 -0.97 -16.31 7.16
C GLN A 152 -1.21 -16.41 8.68
N ALA A 153 -0.22 -16.00 9.48
CA ALA A 153 -0.30 -15.90 10.93
C ALA A 153 -0.04 -14.46 11.42
N PHE A 154 -0.31 -13.46 10.58
CA PHE A 154 -0.03 -12.06 10.87
C PHE A 154 -0.73 -11.57 12.14
N LYS A 155 0.01 -10.81 12.94
CA LYS A 155 -0.52 -10.05 14.09
C LYS A 155 0.11 -8.67 14.11
N PHE A 156 -0.68 -7.67 14.46
CA PHE A 156 -0.15 -6.33 14.70
C PHE A 156 0.74 -6.32 15.94
N THR A 157 1.89 -5.68 15.86
CA THR A 157 2.66 -5.30 17.03
C THR A 157 1.86 -4.28 17.84
N ARG A 158 1.68 -4.54 19.14
CA ARG A 158 0.95 -3.64 20.02
C ARG A 158 1.86 -2.48 20.46
N HIS A 159 1.35 -1.26 20.35
CA HIS A 159 2.04 -0.10 20.93
C HIS A 159 1.82 -0.10 22.45
N SER A 160 2.81 0.38 23.23
CA SER A 160 2.74 0.39 24.69
C SER A 160 1.58 1.24 25.26
N ARG A 161 1.13 2.26 24.54
CA ARG A 161 0.10 3.23 25.02
C ARG A 161 -1.08 3.42 24.07
N TYR A 162 -0.89 3.28 22.77
CA TYR A 162 -1.87 3.69 21.76
C TYR A 162 -2.20 2.51 20.85
N ASN A 163 -3.36 1.91 21.06
CA ASN A 163 -3.85 0.81 20.24
C ASN A 163 -5.30 1.06 19.84
N LEU A 164 -5.70 0.55 18.70
CA LEU A 164 -7.11 0.41 18.37
C LEU A 164 -7.79 -0.56 19.36
N PRO A 165 -9.12 -0.54 19.50
CA PRO A 165 -9.87 -1.51 20.29
C PRO A 165 -9.48 -2.96 19.92
N ALA A 166 -9.35 -3.82 20.91
CA ALA A 166 -8.87 -5.19 20.73
C ALA A 166 -9.72 -6.00 19.74
N ALA A 167 -11.05 -5.81 19.75
CA ALA A 167 -11.96 -6.44 18.81
C ALA A 167 -11.67 -6.01 17.36
N ARG A 168 -11.45 -4.71 17.12
CA ARG A 168 -11.09 -4.18 15.80
C ARG A 168 -9.76 -4.73 15.32
N LEU A 169 -8.74 -4.73 16.16
CA LEU A 169 -7.42 -5.30 15.81
C LEU A 169 -7.54 -6.79 15.45
N LYS A 170 -8.29 -7.57 16.23
CA LYS A 170 -8.52 -8.99 15.95
C LYS A 170 -9.22 -9.21 14.60
N ALA A 171 -10.26 -8.42 14.31
CA ALA A 171 -10.98 -8.53 13.03
C ALA A 171 -10.06 -8.21 11.85
N LEU A 172 -9.25 -7.15 11.95
CA LEU A 172 -8.28 -6.78 10.90
C LEU A 172 -7.18 -7.84 10.73
N GLU A 173 -6.67 -8.42 11.81
CA GLU A 173 -5.70 -9.53 11.76
C GLU A 173 -6.28 -10.75 11.02
N GLN A 174 -7.50 -11.14 11.35
CA GLN A 174 -8.20 -12.24 10.69
C GLN A 174 -8.46 -11.95 9.21
N PHE A 175 -8.85 -10.71 8.89
CA PHE A 175 -9.05 -10.27 7.52
C PHE A 175 -7.76 -10.37 6.70
N ILE A 176 -6.64 -9.82 7.18
CA ILE A 176 -5.33 -9.89 6.51
C ILE A 176 -4.90 -11.35 6.28
N GLN A 177 -5.03 -12.20 7.31
CA GLN A 177 -4.67 -13.61 7.21
C GLN A 177 -5.50 -14.35 6.17
N LYS A 178 -6.83 -14.10 6.15
CA LYS A 178 -7.73 -14.70 5.15
C LYS A 178 -7.41 -14.19 3.76
N ARG A 179 -7.27 -12.87 3.62
CA ARG A 179 -6.95 -12.22 2.35
C ARG A 179 -5.63 -12.71 1.76
N ALA A 180 -4.59 -12.84 2.58
CA ALA A 180 -3.31 -13.38 2.15
C ALA A 180 -3.44 -14.80 1.59
N ARG A 181 -4.22 -15.68 2.25
CA ARG A 181 -4.49 -17.03 1.74
C ARG A 181 -5.20 -17.00 0.39
N GLN A 182 -6.25 -16.20 0.25
CA GLN A 182 -6.98 -16.04 -1.02
C GLN A 182 -6.07 -15.59 -2.17
N MET A 183 -5.20 -14.61 -1.90
CA MET A 183 -4.29 -14.08 -2.93
C MET A 183 -3.15 -15.04 -3.29
N ILE A 184 -2.78 -15.97 -2.42
CA ILE A 184 -1.81 -17.05 -2.73
C ILE A 184 -2.40 -18.07 -3.72
N GLU A 185 -3.71 -18.28 -3.67
CA GLU A 185 -4.42 -19.24 -4.51
C GLU A 185 -4.76 -18.72 -5.92
N LEU A 186 -4.61 -17.42 -6.16
CA LEU A 186 -4.77 -16.82 -7.48
C LEU A 186 -3.67 -17.28 -8.45
#